data_6bec3da6753c15dbd80e06ca631c20d2
#
_entry.id   6bec3da6753c15dbd80e06ca631c20d2
#
_cell.length_a   1.000
_cell.length_b   1.000
_cell.length_c   1.000
_cell.angle_alpha   90.00
_cell.angle_beta   90.00
_cell.angle_gamma   90.00
#
_symmetry.space_group_name_H-M   'P 1'
#
loop_
_entity.id
_entity.type
_entity.pdbx_description
1 polymer ?
#
loop_
_entity_poly.entity_id
_entity_poly.type
_entity_poly.pdbx_seq_one_letter_code
_entity_poly.pdbx_strand_id
1 'polypeptide(L)'
;MKIKVRFFEERLVDAVGAGVYEIYAKTDNKEELFYVGESVFVLVRCATHLYEISKGKGYLGFDKEKIENDNITLIFKLYDNVSSKIDRTALEKELIDTKKPRMQSGIKDRVKPIEDMIDELTNFLNE
;
A
#
# COMPACT_ATOMS: atom_id res chain seq x y z
N MET A 1 -13.08 3.46 11.64
CA MET A 1 -12.83 2.61 10.44
C MET A 1 -13.17 1.17 10.75
N LYS A 2 -14.01 0.57 9.96
CA LYS A 2 -14.45 -0.82 10.16
C LYS A 2 -13.88 -1.80 9.14
N ILE A 3 -13.17 -1.31 8.13
CA ILE A 3 -12.46 -2.16 7.19
C ILE A 3 -11.49 -3.06 7.96
N LYS A 4 -11.45 -4.33 7.58
CA LYS A 4 -10.46 -5.27 8.10
C LYS A 4 -9.15 -5.09 7.34
N VAL A 5 -8.04 -5.34 8.01
CA VAL A 5 -6.72 -5.16 7.40
C VAL A 5 -5.87 -6.41 7.65
N ARG A 6 -5.29 -6.91 6.57
CA ARG A 6 -4.28 -7.97 6.63
C ARG A 6 -2.96 -7.36 6.13
N PHE A 7 -2.00 -7.23 7.02
CA PHE A 7 -0.79 -6.45 6.79
C PHE A 7 0.44 -7.36 6.80
N PHE A 8 0.88 -7.75 5.59
CA PHE A 8 2.07 -8.58 5.37
C PHE A 8 2.08 -9.86 6.21
N GLU A 9 0.95 -10.57 6.26
CA GLU A 9 0.85 -11.81 7.01
C GLU A 9 1.96 -12.78 6.61
N GLU A 10 2.62 -13.35 7.63
CA GLU A 10 3.74 -14.28 7.48
C GLU A 10 5.03 -13.66 6.91
N ARG A 11 4.99 -12.41 6.42
CA ARG A 11 6.16 -11.75 5.83
C ARG A 11 6.42 -10.36 6.38
N LEU A 12 5.97 -10.09 7.60
CA LEU A 12 6.10 -8.75 8.19
C LEU A 12 7.56 -8.31 8.31
N VAL A 13 8.45 -9.20 8.73
CA VAL A 13 9.88 -8.89 8.89
C VAL A 13 10.51 -8.58 7.54
N ASP A 14 10.16 -9.33 6.50
CA ASP A 14 10.68 -9.08 5.15
C ASP A 14 10.22 -7.71 4.61
N ALA A 15 9.04 -7.27 5.00
CA ALA A 15 8.51 -5.98 4.57
C ALA A 15 9.25 -4.78 5.17
N VAL A 16 10.06 -4.97 6.21
CA VAL A 16 10.92 -3.91 6.75
C VAL A 16 11.95 -3.48 5.69
N GLY A 17 12.36 -4.39 4.82
CA GLY A 17 13.36 -4.12 3.79
C GLY A 17 12.81 -3.42 2.56
N ALA A 18 13.71 -3.24 1.59
CA ALA A 18 13.38 -2.69 0.29
C ALA A 18 12.65 -3.73 -0.56
N GLY A 19 11.68 -3.29 -1.34
CA GLY A 19 10.94 -4.20 -2.18
C GLY A 19 9.81 -3.57 -2.98
N VAL A 20 9.06 -4.45 -3.64
CA VAL A 20 7.86 -4.13 -4.39
C VAL A 20 6.67 -4.77 -3.67
N TYR A 21 5.59 -4.02 -3.55
CA TYR A 21 4.42 -4.46 -2.80
C TYR A 21 3.15 -4.26 -3.60
N GLU A 22 2.10 -4.93 -3.15
CA GLU A 22 0.78 -4.87 -3.76
C GLU A 22 -0.28 -4.62 -2.68
N ILE A 23 -1.30 -3.83 -3.03
CA ILE A 23 -2.43 -3.57 -2.15
C ILE A 23 -3.69 -4.10 -2.84
N TYR A 24 -4.36 -5.05 -2.19
CA TYR A 24 -5.59 -5.65 -2.66
C TYR A 24 -6.77 -5.23 -1.80
N ALA A 25 -7.95 -5.19 -2.39
CA ALA A 25 -9.20 -5.09 -1.65
C ALA A 25 -10.03 -6.34 -1.93
N LYS A 26 -10.52 -6.97 -0.88
CA LYS A 26 -11.34 -8.17 -0.97
C LYS A 26 -12.74 -7.87 -0.45
N THR A 27 -13.77 -8.19 -1.26
CA THR A 27 -15.16 -8.11 -0.87
C THR A 27 -15.80 -9.46 -1.20
N ASP A 28 -16.51 -10.06 -0.22
CA ASP A 28 -17.06 -11.41 -0.37
C ASP A 28 -15.97 -12.38 -0.82
N ASN A 29 -16.07 -12.95 -2.02
CA ASN A 29 -15.09 -13.89 -2.55
C ASN A 29 -14.23 -13.28 -3.66
N LYS A 30 -14.35 -11.97 -3.89
CA LYS A 30 -13.63 -11.31 -4.96
C LYS A 30 -12.48 -10.48 -4.41
N GLU A 31 -11.27 -10.73 -4.91
CA GLU A 31 -10.07 -9.99 -4.56
C GLU A 31 -9.61 -9.18 -5.77
N GLU A 32 -9.36 -7.90 -5.57
CA GLU A 32 -9.02 -6.99 -6.66
C GLU A 32 -7.74 -6.22 -6.31
N LEU A 33 -6.80 -6.18 -7.25
CA LEU A 33 -5.56 -5.43 -7.08
C LEU A 33 -5.83 -3.94 -7.28
N PHE A 34 -5.54 -3.15 -6.26
CA PHE A 34 -5.75 -1.71 -6.28
C PHE A 34 -4.49 -0.93 -6.62
N TYR A 35 -3.33 -1.36 -6.12
CA TYR A 35 -2.12 -0.57 -6.24
C TYR A 35 -0.87 -1.44 -6.18
N VAL A 36 0.14 -1.07 -6.97
CA VAL A 36 1.50 -1.64 -6.91
C VAL A 36 2.46 -0.50 -6.65
N GLY A 37 3.38 -0.70 -5.72
CA GLY A 37 4.39 0.31 -5.40
C GLY A 37 5.74 -0.30 -5.09
N GLU A 38 6.75 0.56 -4.97
CA GLU A 38 8.08 0.19 -4.54
C GLU A 38 8.55 1.13 -3.44
N SER A 39 9.41 0.64 -2.57
CA SER A 39 9.98 1.46 -1.51
C SER A 39 11.26 0.84 -0.98
N VAL A 40 12.12 1.67 -0.43
CA VAL A 40 13.28 1.22 0.33
C VAL A 40 12.86 0.70 1.71
N PHE A 41 11.69 1.11 2.22
CA PHE A 41 11.07 0.62 3.45
C PHE A 41 9.61 0.31 3.16
N VAL A 42 9.33 -0.88 2.67
CA VAL A 42 7.97 -1.28 2.27
C VAL A 42 6.98 -1.11 3.42
N LEU A 43 7.35 -1.56 4.62
CA LEU A 43 6.47 -1.47 5.79
C LEU A 43 6.06 -0.03 6.10
N VAL A 44 7.02 0.89 6.10
CA VAL A 44 6.76 2.31 6.39
C VAL A 44 5.87 2.92 5.31
N ARG A 45 6.18 2.66 4.05
CA ARG A 45 5.38 3.19 2.94
C ARG A 45 3.95 2.68 2.98
N CYS A 46 3.75 1.41 3.28
CA CYS A 46 2.41 0.84 3.35
C CYS A 46 1.65 1.28 4.60
N ALA A 47 2.34 1.52 5.71
CA ALA A 47 1.72 2.14 6.88
C ALA A 47 1.20 3.55 6.53
N THR A 48 1.94 4.30 5.72
CA THR A 48 1.51 5.61 5.23
C THR A 48 0.27 5.50 4.35
N HIS A 49 0.24 4.52 3.44
CA HIS A 49 -0.96 4.26 2.63
C HIS A 49 -2.17 3.96 3.52
N LEU A 50 -1.99 3.10 4.52
CA LEU A 50 -3.07 2.72 5.42
C LEU A 50 -3.58 3.94 6.21
N TYR A 51 -2.68 4.78 6.67
CA TYR A 51 -3.04 6.01 7.36
C TYR A 51 -3.88 6.93 6.47
N GLU A 52 -3.45 7.14 5.23
CA GLU A 52 -4.20 7.97 4.29
C GLU A 52 -5.59 7.40 3.98
N ILE A 53 -5.67 6.07 3.84
CA ILE A 53 -6.96 5.39 3.66
C ILE A 53 -7.86 5.63 4.87
N SER A 54 -7.31 5.58 6.07
CA SER A 54 -8.09 5.73 7.32
C SER A 54 -8.75 7.09 7.47
N LYS A 55 -8.27 8.11 6.75
CA LYS A 55 -8.87 9.45 6.79
C LYS A 55 -10.24 9.50 6.10
N GLY A 56 -10.56 8.54 5.25
CA GLY A 56 -11.85 8.49 4.56
C GLY A 56 -12.08 9.63 3.57
N LYS A 57 -11.01 10.14 2.97
CA LYS A 57 -11.06 11.26 2.03
C LYS A 57 -10.90 10.85 0.57
N GLY A 58 -11.06 9.58 0.26
CA GLY A 58 -11.01 9.08 -1.10
C GLY A 58 -9.68 8.53 -1.55
N TYR A 59 -8.68 8.45 -0.67
CA TYR A 59 -7.38 7.89 -1.02
C TYR A 59 -7.56 6.45 -1.51
N LEU A 60 -7.04 6.13 -2.68
CA LEU A 60 -7.25 4.82 -3.36
C LEU A 60 -8.72 4.46 -3.52
N GLY A 61 -9.61 5.47 -3.58
CA GLY A 61 -11.04 5.25 -3.69
C GLY A 61 -11.77 5.00 -2.38
N PHE A 62 -11.07 5.08 -1.24
CA PHE A 62 -11.66 4.82 0.07
C PHE A 62 -12.20 6.10 0.71
N ASP A 63 -13.46 6.39 0.45
CA ASP A 63 -14.17 7.49 1.07
C ASP A 63 -14.68 7.10 2.47
N LYS A 64 -15.37 8.03 3.12
CA LYS A 64 -15.87 7.83 4.48
C LYS A 64 -16.84 6.65 4.58
N GLU A 65 -17.66 6.44 3.58
CA GLU A 65 -18.62 5.34 3.57
C GLU A 65 -17.90 3.99 3.43
N LYS A 66 -16.92 3.90 2.53
CA LYS A 66 -16.20 2.65 2.31
C LYS A 66 -15.37 2.22 3.50
N ILE A 67 -14.74 3.15 4.21
CA ILE A 67 -13.93 2.78 5.37
C ILE A 67 -14.77 2.27 6.55
N GLU A 68 -16.07 2.50 6.53
CA GLU A 68 -17.00 1.97 7.54
C GLU A 68 -17.63 0.64 7.13
N ASN A 69 -17.27 0.12 5.96
CA ASN A 69 -17.82 -1.14 5.45
C ASN A 69 -17.00 -2.33 5.97
N ASP A 70 -17.56 -3.11 6.89
CA ASP A 70 -16.89 -4.25 7.50
C ASP A 70 -16.79 -5.49 6.59
N ASN A 71 -17.39 -5.44 5.39
CA ASN A 71 -17.24 -6.50 4.40
C ASN A 71 -15.99 -6.35 3.54
N ILE A 72 -15.30 -5.21 3.66
CA ILE A 72 -14.06 -4.97 2.90
C ILE A 72 -12.86 -5.39 3.73
N THR A 73 -11.95 -6.12 3.12
CA THR A 73 -10.64 -6.45 3.70
C THR A 73 -9.56 -5.88 2.81
N LEU A 74 -8.70 -5.03 3.37
CA LEU A 74 -7.50 -4.55 2.70
C LEU A 74 -6.38 -5.55 2.95
N ILE A 75 -5.66 -5.91 1.90
CA ILE A 75 -4.58 -6.89 1.99
C ILE A 75 -3.31 -6.26 1.43
N PHE A 76 -2.32 -6.07 2.30
CA PHE A 76 -1.00 -5.56 1.93
C PHE A 76 -0.07 -6.75 1.78
N LYS A 77 0.48 -6.95 0.59
CA LYS A 77 1.36 -8.07 0.28
C LYS A 77 2.72 -7.59 -0.19
N LEU A 78 3.77 -8.22 0.31
CA LEU A 78 5.11 -8.06 -0.26
C LEU A 78 5.22 -8.96 -1.49
N TYR A 79 5.47 -8.36 -2.64
CA TYR A 79 5.66 -9.13 -3.87
C TYR A 79 7.06 -9.76 -3.87
N ASP A 80 8.08 -8.93 -3.64
CA ASP A 80 9.46 -9.41 -3.55
C ASP A 80 10.34 -8.35 -2.90
N ASN A 81 11.40 -8.80 -2.23
CA ASN A 81 12.46 -7.92 -1.76
C ASN A 81 13.40 -7.64 -2.93
N VAL A 82 13.65 -6.37 -3.19
CA VAL A 82 14.54 -5.93 -4.28
C VAL A 82 15.34 -4.74 -3.77
N SER A 83 16.64 -4.92 -3.59
CA SER A 83 17.48 -3.89 -2.97
C SER A 83 17.85 -2.73 -3.89
N SER A 84 17.97 -2.97 -5.19
CA SER A 84 18.34 -1.94 -6.16
C SER A 84 17.14 -1.10 -6.56
N LYS A 85 17.27 0.22 -6.51
CA LYS A 85 16.20 1.11 -6.93
C LYS A 85 15.86 0.95 -8.41
N ILE A 86 16.85 0.75 -9.25
CA ILE A 86 16.64 0.53 -10.68
C ILE A 86 15.79 -0.72 -10.89
N ASP A 87 16.13 -1.80 -10.20
CA ASP A 87 15.41 -3.07 -10.33
C ASP A 87 14.01 -2.97 -9.73
N ARG A 88 13.84 -2.26 -8.59
CA ARG A 88 12.51 -2.05 -7.99
C ARG A 88 11.59 -1.28 -8.93
N THR A 89 12.11 -0.22 -9.53
CA THR A 89 11.33 0.61 -10.45
C THR A 89 10.94 -0.17 -11.71
N ALA A 90 11.86 -0.99 -12.23
CA ALA A 90 11.57 -1.82 -13.40
C ALA A 90 10.50 -2.87 -13.08
N LEU A 91 10.60 -3.53 -11.94
CA LEU A 91 9.62 -4.54 -11.52
C LEU A 91 8.24 -3.91 -11.25
N GLU A 92 8.22 -2.77 -10.57
CA GLU A 92 6.98 -2.03 -10.34
C GLU A 92 6.27 -1.73 -11.65
N LYS A 93 7.01 -1.19 -12.63
CA LYS A 93 6.45 -0.86 -13.94
C LYS A 93 5.93 -2.10 -14.66
N GLU A 94 6.67 -3.20 -14.61
CA GLU A 94 6.24 -4.46 -15.22
C GLU A 94 4.92 -4.95 -14.64
N LEU A 95 4.80 -4.91 -13.31
CA LEU A 95 3.57 -5.36 -12.63
C LEU A 95 2.39 -4.44 -12.93
N ILE A 96 2.62 -3.13 -12.98
CA ILE A 96 1.59 -2.17 -13.35
C ILE A 96 1.09 -2.44 -14.77
N ASP A 97 2.01 -2.66 -15.70
CA ASP A 97 1.68 -2.86 -17.10
C ASP A 97 0.96 -4.20 -17.34
N THR A 98 1.33 -5.25 -16.60
CA THR A 98 0.73 -6.58 -16.78
C THR A 98 -0.52 -6.81 -15.96
N LYS A 99 -0.57 -6.32 -14.72
CA LYS A 99 -1.70 -6.55 -13.80
C LYS A 99 -2.75 -5.45 -13.81
N LYS A 100 -2.40 -4.26 -14.29
CA LYS A 100 -3.30 -3.10 -14.41
C LYS A 100 -4.08 -2.80 -13.13
N PRO A 101 -3.39 -2.39 -12.04
CA PRO A 101 -4.06 -2.08 -10.78
C PRO A 101 -5.11 -0.99 -10.98
N ARG A 102 -6.25 -1.15 -10.31
CA ARG A 102 -7.42 -0.29 -10.52
C ARG A 102 -7.17 1.18 -10.16
N MET A 103 -6.42 1.44 -9.09
CA MET A 103 -6.28 2.80 -8.54
C MET A 103 -4.87 3.36 -8.73
N GLN A 104 -4.09 2.81 -9.64
CA GLN A 104 -2.70 3.22 -9.84
C GLN A 104 -2.57 4.69 -10.24
N SER A 105 -3.43 5.17 -11.11
CA SER A 105 -3.42 6.54 -11.60
C SER A 105 -3.91 7.57 -10.58
N GLY A 106 -4.51 7.12 -9.49
CA GLY A 106 -5.01 8.01 -8.45
C GLY A 106 -3.94 8.54 -7.51
N ILE A 107 -2.71 8.02 -7.59
CA ILE A 107 -1.59 8.44 -6.74
C ILE A 107 -0.52 9.06 -7.62
N LYS A 108 -0.31 10.36 -7.44
CA LYS A 108 0.69 11.11 -8.23
C LYS A 108 2.06 11.05 -7.60
N ASP A 109 2.14 10.91 -6.30
CA ASP A 109 3.38 10.87 -5.53
C ASP A 109 3.77 9.43 -5.27
N ARG A 110 4.55 8.87 -6.18
CA ARG A 110 4.99 7.48 -6.06
C ARG A 110 6.24 7.31 -5.23
N VAL A 111 7.07 8.33 -5.21
CA VAL A 111 8.36 8.27 -4.52
C VAL A 111 8.43 9.44 -3.57
N LYS A 112 8.44 9.14 -2.27
CA LYS A 112 8.68 10.14 -1.24
C LYS A 112 10.06 9.92 -0.65
N PRO A 113 10.80 10.99 -0.34
CA PRO A 113 12.04 10.85 0.42
C PRO A 113 11.79 10.10 1.72
N ILE A 114 12.80 9.37 2.19
CA ILE A 114 12.70 8.58 3.42
C ILE A 114 12.30 9.48 4.60
N GLU A 115 12.85 10.69 4.65
CA GLU A 115 12.55 11.66 5.72
C GLU A 115 11.05 11.98 5.77
N ASP A 116 10.43 12.16 4.61
CA ASP A 116 8.99 12.46 4.54
C ASP A 116 8.16 11.28 5.03
N MET A 117 8.55 10.06 4.68
CA MET A 117 7.86 8.86 5.16
C MET A 117 7.99 8.70 6.67
N ILE A 118 9.16 8.97 7.22
CA ILE A 118 9.39 8.91 8.67
C ILE A 118 8.56 9.97 9.36
N ASP A 119 8.51 11.18 8.84
CA ASP A 119 7.71 12.27 9.41
C ASP A 119 6.23 11.92 9.39
N GLU A 120 5.73 11.38 8.30
CA GLU A 120 4.33 10.95 8.20
C GLU A 120 4.00 9.85 9.21
N LEU A 121 4.88 8.88 9.36
CA LEU A 121 4.69 7.80 10.33
C LEU A 121 4.73 8.36 11.77
N THR A 122 5.66 9.26 12.05
CA THR A 122 5.76 9.89 13.37
C THR A 122 4.49 10.66 13.70
N ASN A 123 3.95 11.41 12.74
CA ASN A 123 2.70 12.15 12.95
C ASN A 123 1.53 11.20 13.19
N PHE A 124 1.48 10.09 12.46
CA PHE A 124 0.45 9.06 12.66
C PHE A 124 0.50 8.49 14.08
N LEU A 125 1.71 8.17 14.56
CA LEU A 125 1.87 7.58 15.90
C LEU A 125 1.57 8.55 17.04
N ASN A 126 1.67 9.85 16.79
CA ASN A 126 1.45 10.89 17.80
C ASN A 126 0.01 11.44 17.81
N GLU A 127 -0.83 10.97 16.92
CA GLU A 127 -2.25 11.31 16.94
C GLU A 127 -3.01 10.50 18.04
#